data_85ed59fd84f5740d9607010678da04fb
#
_entry.id   85ed59fd84f5740d9607010678da04fb
#
_cell.length_a   1.000
_cell.length_b   1.000
_cell.length_c   1.000
_cell.angle_alpha   90.00
_cell.angle_beta   90.00
_cell.angle_gamma   90.00
#
_symmetry.space_group_name_H-M   'P 1'
#
loop_
_entity.id
_entity.type
_entity.pdbx_description
1 polymer ?
#
loop_
_entity_poly.entity_id
_entity_poly.type
_entity_poly.pdbx_seq_one_letter_code
_entity_poly.pdbx_strand_id
1 'polypeptide(L)'
;MNKYYPTYLQTFVLFLIFIPCILISVLLVLPFASIENGIGLSLISIISMLLTVTAGLALRKDWRLKISLFPLAIIFLSVLFIIGLHILLDPLNEIFPAPESLIKVFRALLLQPYAAFFYIVISAPILEEVLFRGIILDGYLKNYKPWQGIIVSAFLFALIHGNLAQGLGAFGIGILFGWVYWKTNSIIPSIILHFINNAVAFVGMLTTPEEDINKSIREFMDNNFAFSMLYAFSIIIAVGSIWILHKKYLSKMSVERAEPKEELTIDT
;
A
#
# COMPACT_ATOMS: atom_id res chain seq x y z
N MET A 1 -30.05 -2.36 -11.10
CA MET A 1 -29.17 -1.24 -10.67
C MET A 1 -27.81 -1.39 -11.35
N ASN A 2 -27.38 -0.39 -12.11
CA ASN A 2 -26.04 -0.40 -12.70
C ASN A 2 -25.02 -0.30 -11.58
N LYS A 3 -24.16 -1.32 -11.46
CA LYS A 3 -23.06 -1.32 -10.47
C LYS A 3 -21.89 -0.49 -10.99
N TYR A 4 -21.23 0.25 -10.11
CA TYR A 4 -20.01 0.99 -10.43
C TYR A 4 -18.83 0.03 -10.63
N TYR A 5 -17.94 0.36 -11.57
CA TYR A 5 -16.70 -0.40 -11.77
C TYR A 5 -15.64 0.01 -10.73
N PRO A 6 -14.90 -0.98 -10.16
CA PRO A 6 -15.15 -2.40 -10.28
C PRO A 6 -16.05 -2.96 -9.16
N THR A 7 -16.76 -4.04 -9.45
CA THR A 7 -17.28 -4.98 -8.45
C THR A 7 -16.21 -6.01 -8.09
N TYR A 8 -16.45 -6.90 -7.11
CA TYR A 8 -15.50 -7.98 -6.76
C TYR A 8 -15.15 -8.87 -7.96
N LEU A 9 -16.15 -9.26 -8.77
CA LEU A 9 -15.93 -10.06 -9.97
C LEU A 9 -15.11 -9.32 -11.02
N GLN A 10 -15.36 -8.03 -11.22
CA GLN A 10 -14.61 -7.22 -12.17
C GLN A 10 -13.17 -6.98 -11.70
N THR A 11 -12.93 -6.90 -10.37
CA THR A 11 -11.58 -6.88 -9.82
C THR A 11 -10.84 -8.18 -10.10
N PHE A 12 -11.51 -9.33 -9.94
CA PHE A 12 -10.92 -10.61 -10.33
C PHE A 12 -10.50 -10.62 -11.81
N VAL A 13 -11.35 -10.13 -12.71
CA VAL A 13 -11.02 -9.97 -14.13
C VAL A 13 -9.83 -9.03 -14.33
N LEU A 14 -9.74 -7.93 -13.57
CA LEU A 14 -8.60 -7.00 -13.62
C LEU A 14 -7.29 -7.68 -13.21
N PHE A 15 -7.32 -8.56 -12.20
CA PHE A 15 -6.16 -9.38 -11.83
C PHE A 15 -5.80 -10.40 -12.93
N LEU A 16 -6.77 -10.96 -13.65
CA LEU A 16 -6.48 -11.79 -14.82
C LEU A 16 -5.82 -10.98 -15.96
N ILE A 17 -6.19 -9.71 -16.13
CA ILE A 17 -5.55 -8.79 -17.10
C ILE A 17 -4.09 -8.48 -16.70
N PHE A 18 -3.76 -8.51 -15.40
CA PHE A 18 -2.39 -8.30 -14.95
C PHE A 18 -1.41 -9.33 -15.54
N ILE A 19 -1.85 -10.58 -15.73
CA ILE A 19 -1.00 -11.65 -16.29
C ILE A 19 -0.47 -11.30 -17.71
N PRO A 20 -1.32 -11.00 -18.72
CA PRO A 20 -0.82 -10.55 -20.01
C PRO A 20 -0.03 -9.23 -19.94
N CYS A 21 -0.34 -8.34 -19.01
CA CYS A 21 0.46 -7.12 -18.81
C CYS A 21 1.91 -7.46 -18.40
N ILE A 22 2.10 -8.44 -17.53
CA ILE A 22 3.45 -8.94 -17.18
C ILE A 22 4.13 -9.52 -18.43
N LEU A 23 3.47 -10.39 -19.17
CA LEU A 23 4.04 -11.02 -20.37
C LEU A 23 4.46 -9.98 -21.42
N ILE A 24 3.61 -8.98 -21.68
CA ILE A 24 3.92 -7.86 -22.58
C ILE A 24 5.14 -7.09 -22.05
N SER A 25 5.20 -6.81 -20.77
CA SER A 25 6.32 -6.08 -20.14
C SER A 25 7.63 -6.84 -20.27
N VAL A 26 7.60 -8.17 -20.06
CA VAL A 26 8.76 -9.04 -20.26
C VAL A 26 9.24 -8.99 -21.71
N LEU A 27 8.33 -9.14 -22.68
CA LEU A 27 8.67 -9.08 -24.11
C LEU A 27 9.25 -7.72 -24.54
N LEU A 28 8.77 -6.63 -23.94
CA LEU A 28 9.27 -5.29 -24.22
C LEU A 28 10.65 -5.02 -23.62
N VAL A 29 10.95 -5.57 -22.45
CA VAL A 29 12.18 -5.28 -21.69
C VAL A 29 13.32 -6.21 -22.04
N LEU A 30 13.06 -7.52 -22.27
CA LEU A 30 14.10 -8.53 -22.52
C LEU A 30 15.10 -8.18 -23.64
N PRO A 31 14.72 -7.50 -24.75
CA PRO A 31 15.69 -7.09 -25.76
C PRO A 31 16.74 -6.07 -25.29
N PHE A 32 16.46 -5.36 -24.19
CA PHE A 32 17.28 -4.23 -23.71
C PHE A 32 17.90 -4.46 -22.33
N ALA A 33 17.29 -5.31 -21.48
CA ALA A 33 17.75 -5.57 -20.13
C ALA A 33 17.41 -7.00 -19.68
N SER A 34 18.37 -7.65 -18.99
CA SER A 34 18.14 -8.96 -18.38
C SER A 34 17.19 -8.87 -17.20
N ILE A 35 16.37 -9.91 -17.00
CA ILE A 35 15.54 -10.08 -15.79
C ILE A 35 16.37 -10.36 -14.54
N GLU A 36 17.64 -10.72 -14.69
CA GLU A 36 18.55 -11.00 -13.58
C GLU A 36 19.16 -9.73 -12.97
N ASN A 37 18.98 -8.58 -13.64
CA ASN A 37 19.48 -7.31 -13.13
C ASN A 37 18.34 -6.42 -12.61
N GLY A 38 18.67 -5.53 -11.67
CA GLY A 38 17.71 -4.65 -11.01
C GLY A 38 16.99 -3.68 -11.97
N ILE A 39 17.60 -3.30 -13.09
CA ILE A 39 16.98 -2.42 -14.10
C ILE A 39 15.87 -3.18 -14.82
N GLY A 40 16.15 -4.39 -15.30
CA GLY A 40 15.17 -5.21 -16.00
C GLY A 40 13.96 -5.51 -15.11
N LEU A 41 14.19 -5.95 -13.86
CA LEU A 41 13.13 -6.19 -12.89
C LEU A 41 12.30 -4.94 -12.63
N SER A 42 12.94 -3.79 -12.40
CA SER A 42 12.26 -2.51 -12.15
C SER A 42 11.39 -2.10 -13.33
N LEU A 43 11.91 -2.17 -14.55
CA LEU A 43 11.18 -1.81 -15.77
C LEU A 43 9.99 -2.74 -16.02
N ILE A 44 10.16 -4.06 -15.89
CA ILE A 44 9.05 -5.02 -16.02
C ILE A 44 7.94 -4.71 -15.02
N SER A 45 8.30 -4.47 -13.78
CA SER A 45 7.33 -4.17 -12.71
C SER A 45 6.59 -2.84 -12.96
N ILE A 46 7.30 -1.78 -13.35
CA ILE A 46 6.68 -0.49 -13.64
C ILE A 46 5.76 -0.60 -14.87
N ILE A 47 6.21 -1.20 -15.96
CA ILE A 47 5.42 -1.30 -17.20
C ILE A 47 4.19 -2.18 -16.98
N SER A 48 4.30 -3.33 -16.31
CA SER A 48 3.17 -4.22 -16.05
C SER A 48 2.11 -3.55 -15.19
N MET A 49 2.53 -2.82 -14.15
CA MET A 49 1.62 -2.09 -13.27
C MET A 49 0.97 -0.91 -14.02
N LEU A 50 1.74 -0.17 -14.82
CA LEU A 50 1.24 0.94 -15.65
C LEU A 50 0.18 0.46 -16.66
N LEU A 51 0.43 -0.65 -17.35
CA LEU A 51 -0.54 -1.25 -18.27
C LEU A 51 -1.81 -1.68 -17.54
N THR A 52 -1.68 -2.28 -16.36
CA THR A 52 -2.83 -2.71 -15.54
C THR A 52 -3.65 -1.53 -15.05
N VAL A 53 -3.01 -0.48 -14.54
CA VAL A 53 -3.67 0.75 -14.13
C VAL A 53 -4.40 1.39 -15.32
N THR A 54 -3.75 1.47 -16.46
CA THR A 54 -4.34 2.01 -17.70
C THR A 54 -5.57 1.22 -18.11
N ALA A 55 -5.49 -0.11 -18.12
CA ALA A 55 -6.62 -0.99 -18.39
C ALA A 55 -7.77 -0.77 -17.39
N GLY A 56 -7.45 -0.70 -16.09
CA GLY A 56 -8.42 -0.46 -15.04
C GLY A 56 -9.14 0.88 -15.18
N LEU A 57 -8.41 1.96 -15.49
CA LEU A 57 -8.98 3.29 -15.74
C LEU A 57 -9.85 3.32 -17.01
N ALA A 58 -9.41 2.64 -18.09
CA ALA A 58 -10.16 2.52 -19.32
C ALA A 58 -11.49 1.76 -19.11
N LEU A 59 -11.46 0.65 -18.35
CA LEU A 59 -12.66 -0.11 -17.99
C LEU A 59 -13.62 0.69 -17.07
N ARG A 60 -13.05 1.52 -16.18
CA ARG A 60 -13.84 2.43 -15.34
C ARG A 60 -14.48 3.55 -16.15
N LYS A 61 -13.96 3.87 -17.32
CA LYS A 61 -14.40 5.00 -18.19
C LYS A 61 -14.32 6.38 -17.51
N ASP A 62 -13.53 6.50 -16.47
CA ASP A 62 -13.27 7.75 -15.74
C ASP A 62 -11.82 7.76 -15.27
N TRP A 63 -11.04 8.74 -15.75
CA TRP A 63 -9.61 8.87 -15.47
C TRP A 63 -9.32 9.79 -14.27
N ARG A 64 -10.36 10.40 -13.70
CA ARG A 64 -10.20 11.33 -12.58
C ARG A 64 -9.89 10.57 -11.30
N LEU A 65 -8.88 11.02 -10.59
CA LEU A 65 -8.54 10.57 -9.26
C LEU A 65 -9.07 11.56 -8.23
N LYS A 66 -9.50 11.06 -7.09
CA LYS A 66 -9.98 11.92 -6.02
C LYS A 66 -8.82 12.59 -5.32
N ILE A 67 -8.81 13.91 -5.31
CA ILE A 67 -7.81 14.74 -4.65
C ILE A 67 -8.56 15.82 -3.86
N SER A 68 -8.32 15.89 -2.57
CA SER A 68 -8.86 16.93 -1.68
C SER A 68 -7.84 17.31 -0.62
N LEU A 69 -8.00 18.48 -0.04
CA LEU A 69 -7.17 18.94 1.06
C LEU A 69 -7.43 18.10 2.32
N PHE A 70 -6.39 17.92 3.11
CA PHE A 70 -6.44 17.17 4.37
C PHE A 70 -5.45 17.76 5.38
N PRO A 71 -5.71 17.64 6.69
CA PRO A 71 -4.77 18.08 7.72
C PRO A 71 -3.49 17.24 7.71
N LEU A 72 -2.30 17.86 7.71
CA LEU A 72 -1.00 17.17 7.75
C LEU A 72 -0.84 16.24 8.98
N ALA A 73 -1.56 16.55 10.07
CA ALA A 73 -1.60 15.69 11.24
C ALA A 73 -2.06 14.25 10.93
N ILE A 74 -2.85 14.04 9.85
CA ILE A 74 -3.24 12.70 9.39
C ILE A 74 -2.00 11.91 8.99
N ILE A 75 -1.07 12.52 8.25
CA ILE A 75 0.19 11.87 7.86
C ILE A 75 1.00 11.51 9.11
N PHE A 76 1.24 12.48 9.99
CA PHE A 76 2.05 12.28 11.19
C PHE A 76 1.51 11.14 12.08
N LEU A 77 0.21 11.18 12.40
CA LEU A 77 -0.42 10.14 13.23
C LEU A 77 -0.43 8.76 12.53
N SER A 78 -0.61 8.73 11.21
CA SER A 78 -0.55 7.48 10.45
C SER A 78 0.86 6.90 10.42
N VAL A 79 1.91 7.72 10.31
CA VAL A 79 3.30 7.27 10.41
C VAL A 79 3.60 6.68 11.79
N LEU A 80 3.14 7.33 12.87
CA LEU A 80 3.28 6.78 14.22
C LEU A 80 2.58 5.42 14.36
N PHE A 81 1.39 5.27 13.79
CA PHE A 81 0.70 3.98 13.75
C PHE A 81 1.49 2.92 12.98
N ILE A 82 2.03 3.27 11.79
CA ILE A 82 2.83 2.36 10.96
C ILE A 82 4.07 1.88 11.71
N ILE A 83 4.79 2.78 12.40
CA ILE A 83 5.95 2.43 13.22
C ILE A 83 5.54 1.45 14.32
N GLY A 84 4.47 1.76 15.08
CA GLY A 84 3.96 0.86 16.11
C GLY A 84 3.54 -0.50 15.54
N LEU A 85 2.87 -0.52 14.38
CA LEU A 85 2.44 -1.73 13.71
C LEU A 85 3.63 -2.61 13.29
N HIS A 86 4.68 -2.03 12.72
CA HIS A 86 5.88 -2.77 12.33
C HIS A 86 6.56 -3.43 13.53
N ILE A 87 6.70 -2.72 14.67
CA ILE A 87 7.27 -3.28 15.89
C ILE A 87 6.37 -4.41 16.45
N LEU A 88 5.04 -4.24 16.38
CA LEU A 88 4.09 -5.26 16.84
C LEU A 88 4.09 -6.53 15.98
N LEU A 89 4.33 -6.39 14.69
CA LEU A 89 4.37 -7.51 13.75
C LEU A 89 5.77 -8.15 13.65
N ASP A 90 6.81 -7.50 14.16
CA ASP A 90 8.20 -7.95 14.06
C ASP A 90 8.42 -9.40 14.54
N PRO A 91 7.84 -9.86 15.68
CA PRO A 91 7.98 -11.27 16.10
C PRO A 91 7.43 -12.29 15.10
N LEU A 92 6.57 -11.87 14.16
CA LEU A 92 6.07 -12.76 13.12
C LEU A 92 7.13 -13.10 12.07
N ASN A 93 8.21 -12.33 11.96
CA ASN A 93 9.34 -12.65 11.08
C ASN A 93 10.03 -13.95 11.49
N GLU A 94 10.03 -14.30 12.79
CA GLU A 94 10.53 -15.60 13.28
C GLU A 94 9.66 -16.76 12.82
N ILE A 95 8.36 -16.55 12.64
CA ILE A 95 7.38 -17.59 12.25
C ILE A 95 7.24 -17.66 10.73
N PHE A 96 7.29 -16.51 10.07
CA PHE A 96 7.13 -16.34 8.62
C PHE A 96 8.33 -15.60 8.04
N PRO A 97 9.53 -16.21 7.99
CA PRO A 97 10.71 -15.57 7.44
C PRO A 97 10.55 -15.25 5.96
N ALA A 98 11.25 -14.24 5.49
CA ALA A 98 11.28 -13.90 4.07
C ALA A 98 11.86 -15.09 3.28
N PRO A 99 11.17 -15.60 2.25
CA PRO A 99 11.66 -16.70 1.45
C PRO A 99 12.92 -16.30 0.68
N GLU A 100 13.83 -17.27 0.47
CA GLU A 100 15.10 -17.03 -0.23
C GLU A 100 14.92 -16.42 -1.63
N SER A 101 13.85 -16.79 -2.33
CA SER A 101 13.49 -16.22 -3.63
C SER A 101 13.26 -14.71 -3.56
N LEU A 102 12.62 -14.23 -2.49
CA LEU A 102 12.39 -12.80 -2.26
C LEU A 102 13.70 -12.07 -1.94
N ILE A 103 14.54 -12.67 -1.11
CA ILE A 103 15.87 -12.12 -0.77
C ILE A 103 16.72 -11.98 -2.05
N LYS A 104 16.73 -12.99 -2.93
CA LYS A 104 17.41 -12.92 -4.23
C LYS A 104 16.90 -11.79 -5.12
N VAL A 105 15.58 -11.57 -5.17
CA VAL A 105 14.99 -10.46 -5.93
C VAL A 105 15.46 -9.11 -5.36
N PHE A 106 15.44 -8.92 -4.05
CA PHE A 106 15.92 -7.68 -3.43
C PHE A 106 17.39 -7.43 -3.69
N ARG A 107 18.24 -8.47 -3.63
CA ARG A 107 19.65 -8.34 -4.00
C ARG A 107 19.84 -7.91 -5.44
N ALA A 108 19.13 -8.56 -6.37
CA ALA A 108 19.20 -8.19 -7.79
C ALA A 108 18.80 -6.73 -8.01
N LEU A 109 17.76 -6.25 -7.30
CA LEU A 109 17.36 -4.84 -7.33
C LEU A 109 18.46 -3.93 -6.77
N LEU A 110 19.06 -4.28 -5.63
CA LEU A 110 20.09 -3.46 -4.98
C LEU A 110 21.43 -3.39 -5.73
N LEU A 111 21.68 -4.27 -6.69
CA LEU A 111 22.81 -4.10 -7.64
C LEU A 111 22.69 -2.80 -8.44
N GLN A 112 21.49 -2.24 -8.55
CA GLN A 112 21.20 -0.98 -9.26
C GLN A 112 20.38 -0.05 -8.34
N PRO A 113 20.99 0.51 -7.26
CA PRO A 113 20.24 1.14 -6.18
C PRO A 113 19.41 2.35 -6.61
N TYR A 114 19.82 3.09 -7.63
CA TYR A 114 19.05 4.22 -8.15
C TYR A 114 17.79 3.76 -8.89
N ALA A 115 17.89 2.70 -9.72
CA ALA A 115 16.72 2.12 -10.39
C ALA A 115 15.77 1.48 -9.36
N ALA A 116 16.31 0.75 -8.38
CA ALA A 116 15.54 0.17 -7.28
C ALA A 116 14.82 1.24 -6.45
N PHE A 117 15.51 2.33 -6.09
CA PHE A 117 14.89 3.46 -5.40
C PHE A 117 13.72 4.04 -6.20
N PHE A 118 13.95 4.34 -7.47
CA PHE A 118 12.90 4.90 -8.33
C PHE A 118 11.70 3.95 -8.44
N TYR A 119 11.94 2.65 -8.56
CA TYR A 119 10.87 1.65 -8.60
C TYR A 119 10.17 1.52 -7.25
N ILE A 120 10.90 1.12 -6.20
CA ILE A 120 10.32 0.73 -4.90
C ILE A 120 9.71 1.93 -4.17
N VAL A 121 10.40 3.08 -4.20
CA VAL A 121 10.04 4.22 -3.35
C VAL A 121 9.12 5.20 -4.07
N ILE A 122 9.22 5.32 -5.40
CA ILE A 122 8.46 6.32 -6.15
C ILE A 122 7.37 5.67 -7.00
N SER A 123 7.74 4.80 -7.95
CA SER A 123 6.79 4.31 -8.95
C SER A 123 5.78 3.33 -8.38
N ALA A 124 6.22 2.37 -7.56
CA ALA A 124 5.33 1.38 -6.97
C ALA A 124 4.27 2.03 -6.07
N PRO A 125 4.60 2.91 -5.10
CA PRO A 125 3.59 3.59 -4.30
C PRO A 125 2.55 4.35 -5.12
N ILE A 126 2.96 5.06 -6.16
CA ILE A 126 2.02 5.82 -7.00
C ILE A 126 1.08 4.87 -7.75
N LEU A 127 1.64 3.88 -8.45
CA LEU A 127 0.86 2.98 -9.31
C LEU A 127 -0.04 2.05 -8.49
N GLU A 128 0.46 1.56 -7.37
CA GLU A 128 -0.31 0.70 -6.47
C GLU A 128 -1.45 1.46 -5.79
N GLU A 129 -1.23 2.70 -5.32
CA GLU A 129 -2.32 3.49 -4.76
C GLU A 129 -3.36 3.86 -5.81
N VAL A 130 -2.95 4.17 -7.04
CA VAL A 130 -3.90 4.39 -8.14
C VAL A 130 -4.73 3.14 -8.40
N LEU A 131 -4.11 1.96 -8.43
CA LEU A 131 -4.81 0.69 -8.63
C LEU A 131 -5.74 0.38 -7.46
N PHE A 132 -5.20 0.32 -6.22
CA PHE A 132 -5.94 -0.18 -5.06
C PHE A 132 -6.92 0.85 -4.48
N ARG A 133 -6.56 2.14 -4.42
CA ARG A 133 -7.44 3.20 -3.85
C ARG A 133 -8.19 3.93 -4.93
N GLY A 134 -7.49 4.32 -5.97
CA GLY A 134 -8.10 5.08 -7.07
C GLY A 134 -9.08 4.28 -7.92
N ILE A 135 -8.87 2.99 -8.13
CA ILE A 135 -9.74 2.14 -8.97
C ILE A 135 -10.55 1.18 -8.10
N ILE A 136 -9.87 0.23 -7.43
CA ILE A 136 -10.54 -0.90 -6.75
C ILE A 136 -11.40 -0.41 -5.58
N LEU A 137 -10.80 0.29 -4.62
CA LEU A 137 -11.52 0.74 -3.43
C LEU A 137 -12.57 1.80 -3.78
N ASP A 138 -12.29 2.71 -4.72
CA ASP A 138 -13.27 3.71 -5.16
C ASP A 138 -14.55 3.06 -5.70
N GLY A 139 -14.41 1.99 -6.48
CA GLY A 139 -15.54 1.19 -6.96
C GLY A 139 -16.26 0.46 -5.82
N TYR A 140 -15.50 -0.12 -4.89
CA TYR A 140 -16.08 -0.83 -3.74
C TYR A 140 -16.85 0.09 -2.80
N LEU A 141 -16.37 1.31 -2.55
CA LEU A 141 -17.06 2.30 -1.72
C LEU A 141 -18.40 2.74 -2.31
N LYS A 142 -18.59 2.58 -3.61
CA LYS A 142 -19.87 2.88 -4.31
C LYS A 142 -20.82 1.67 -4.35
N ASN A 143 -20.28 0.44 -4.24
CA ASN A 143 -21.07 -0.79 -4.41
C ASN A 143 -21.34 -1.52 -3.08
N TYR A 144 -20.50 -1.33 -2.05
CA TYR A 144 -20.53 -2.12 -0.82
C TYR A 144 -20.39 -1.22 0.42
N LYS A 145 -20.60 -1.80 1.61
CA LYS A 145 -20.33 -1.09 2.87
C LYS A 145 -18.83 -0.71 2.95
N PRO A 146 -18.49 0.49 3.42
CA PRO A 146 -17.12 1.01 3.36
C PRO A 146 -16.06 0.06 3.94
N TRP A 147 -16.32 -0.50 5.13
CA TRP A 147 -15.38 -1.42 5.76
C TRP A 147 -15.20 -2.74 5.00
N GLN A 148 -16.25 -3.25 4.37
CA GLN A 148 -16.12 -4.42 3.49
C GLN A 148 -15.19 -4.13 2.31
N GLY A 149 -15.37 -2.97 1.66
CA GLY A 149 -14.51 -2.53 0.57
C GLY A 149 -13.06 -2.35 1.01
N ILE A 150 -12.84 -1.70 2.18
CA ILE A 150 -11.51 -1.47 2.73
C ILE A 150 -10.79 -2.79 3.03
N ILE A 151 -11.45 -3.71 3.74
CA ILE A 151 -10.86 -5.00 4.13
C ILE A 151 -10.52 -5.84 2.88
N VAL A 152 -11.43 -5.92 1.91
CA VAL A 152 -11.17 -6.69 0.68
C VAL A 152 -10.06 -6.06 -0.15
N SER A 153 -10.05 -4.73 -0.31
CA SER A 153 -8.96 -4.03 -1.01
C SER A 153 -7.61 -4.22 -0.32
N ALA A 154 -7.56 -4.16 1.03
CA ALA A 154 -6.36 -4.39 1.81
C ALA A 154 -5.87 -5.84 1.70
N PHE A 155 -6.79 -6.82 1.70
CA PHE A 155 -6.46 -8.22 1.50
C PHE A 155 -5.85 -8.48 0.12
N LEU A 156 -6.45 -7.91 -0.93
CA LEU A 156 -5.91 -8.01 -2.29
C LEU A 156 -4.54 -7.32 -2.42
N PHE A 157 -4.36 -6.19 -1.74
CA PHE A 157 -3.07 -5.50 -1.65
C PHE A 157 -2.00 -6.35 -0.97
N ALA A 158 -2.35 -7.05 0.12
CA ALA A 158 -1.45 -8.00 0.78
C ALA A 158 -1.12 -9.20 -0.12
N LEU A 159 -2.11 -9.73 -0.84
CA LEU A 159 -1.98 -10.92 -1.67
C LEU A 159 -0.99 -10.75 -2.83
N ILE A 160 -0.90 -9.56 -3.42
CA ILE A 160 0.02 -9.31 -4.54
C ILE A 160 1.51 -9.38 -4.13
N HIS A 161 1.82 -9.29 -2.83
CA HIS A 161 3.18 -9.46 -2.34
C HIS A 161 3.67 -10.93 -2.42
N GLY A 162 2.77 -11.90 -2.57
CA GLY A 162 3.08 -13.31 -2.86
C GLY A 162 3.77 -14.06 -1.72
N ASN A 163 3.93 -13.45 -0.54
CA ASN A 163 4.54 -14.07 0.63
C ASN A 163 3.95 -13.51 1.94
N LEU A 164 4.00 -14.29 3.02
CA LEU A 164 3.42 -13.91 4.30
C LEU A 164 4.27 -12.88 5.05
N ALA A 165 5.60 -12.88 4.88
CA ALA A 165 6.48 -11.94 5.56
C ALA A 165 6.11 -10.49 5.25
N GLN A 166 5.86 -10.16 3.98
CA GLN A 166 5.39 -8.84 3.58
C GLN A 166 3.88 -8.69 3.70
N GLY A 167 3.12 -9.74 3.37
CA GLY A 167 1.66 -9.70 3.25
C GLY A 167 0.95 -9.28 4.54
N LEU A 168 1.43 -9.72 5.71
CA LEU A 168 0.81 -9.38 7.00
C LEU A 168 0.94 -7.88 7.29
N GLY A 169 2.13 -7.32 7.10
CA GLY A 169 2.35 -5.87 7.22
C GLY A 169 1.54 -5.08 6.19
N ALA A 170 1.57 -5.51 4.93
CA ALA A 170 0.84 -4.89 3.83
C ALA A 170 -0.68 -4.90 4.07
N PHE A 171 -1.24 -5.95 4.69
CA PHE A 171 -2.65 -5.99 5.07
C PHE A 171 -3.01 -4.91 6.08
N GLY A 172 -2.25 -4.81 7.19
CA GLY A 172 -2.49 -3.81 8.23
C GLY A 172 -2.36 -2.37 7.71
N ILE A 173 -1.28 -2.09 6.97
CA ILE A 173 -1.06 -0.80 6.31
C ILE A 173 -2.14 -0.54 5.24
N GLY A 174 -2.54 -1.58 4.51
CA GLY A 174 -3.60 -1.52 3.52
C GLY A 174 -4.95 -1.08 4.08
N ILE A 175 -5.31 -1.55 5.27
CA ILE A 175 -6.51 -1.09 6.00
C ILE A 175 -6.38 0.40 6.36
N LEU A 176 -5.24 0.84 6.90
CA LEU A 176 -5.00 2.25 7.23
C LEU A 176 -5.13 3.14 5.99
N PHE A 177 -4.45 2.79 4.90
CA PHE A 177 -4.48 3.58 3.67
C PHE A 177 -5.88 3.66 3.07
N GLY A 178 -6.62 2.53 3.07
CA GLY A 178 -8.00 2.49 2.62
C GLY A 178 -8.93 3.35 3.48
N TRP A 179 -8.73 3.33 4.80
CA TRP A 179 -9.51 4.14 5.74
C TRP A 179 -9.22 5.63 5.58
N VAL A 180 -7.95 6.01 5.47
CA VAL A 180 -7.52 7.39 5.21
C VAL A 180 -8.07 7.88 3.87
N TYR A 181 -7.94 7.09 2.80
CA TYR A 181 -8.54 7.41 1.48
C TYR A 181 -10.05 7.65 1.58
N TRP A 182 -10.79 6.73 2.19
CA TRP A 182 -12.23 6.87 2.36
C TRP A 182 -12.61 8.15 3.09
N LYS A 183 -11.92 8.46 4.18
CA LYS A 183 -12.25 9.61 5.03
C LYS A 183 -11.82 10.95 4.44
N THR A 184 -10.63 10.98 3.84
CA THR A 184 -10.13 12.22 3.22
C THR A 184 -10.68 12.47 1.82
N ASN A 185 -11.23 11.43 1.16
CA ASN A 185 -11.60 11.46 -0.26
C ASN A 185 -10.43 11.92 -1.15
N SER A 186 -9.23 11.54 -0.80
CA SER A 186 -7.99 11.92 -1.47
C SER A 186 -7.04 10.74 -1.52
N ILE A 187 -6.44 10.52 -2.68
CA ILE A 187 -5.41 9.50 -2.87
C ILE A 187 -4.05 9.97 -2.32
N ILE A 188 -3.84 11.27 -2.22
CA ILE A 188 -2.54 11.87 -1.88
C ILE A 188 -2.02 11.41 -0.51
N PRO A 189 -2.82 11.40 0.59
CA PRO A 189 -2.31 10.91 1.87
C PRO A 189 -1.80 9.46 1.78
N SER A 190 -2.52 8.58 1.08
CA SER A 190 -2.12 7.18 0.93
C SER A 190 -0.81 7.05 0.15
N ILE A 191 -0.63 7.81 -0.94
CA ILE A 191 0.62 7.85 -1.70
C ILE A 191 1.79 8.32 -0.82
N ILE A 192 1.61 9.40 -0.05
CA ILE A 192 2.66 9.93 0.85
C ILE A 192 3.03 8.89 1.91
N LEU A 193 2.04 8.27 2.55
CA LEU A 193 2.27 7.26 3.58
C LEU A 193 2.97 6.02 3.01
N HIS A 194 2.59 5.60 1.81
CA HIS A 194 3.19 4.46 1.13
C HIS A 194 4.64 4.78 0.71
N PHE A 195 4.88 5.99 0.17
CA PHE A 195 6.22 6.48 -0.11
C PHE A 195 7.12 6.44 1.15
N ILE A 196 6.65 6.97 2.28
CA ILE A 196 7.40 6.98 3.54
C ILE A 196 7.70 5.55 4.00
N ASN A 197 6.70 4.66 3.97
CA ASN A 197 6.86 3.25 4.33
C ASN A 197 7.93 2.56 3.48
N ASN A 198 7.86 2.73 2.16
CA ASN A 198 8.80 2.10 1.24
C ASN A 198 10.19 2.72 1.29
N ALA A 199 10.30 4.03 1.58
CA ALA A 199 11.59 4.68 1.79
C ALA A 199 12.31 4.11 3.03
N VAL A 200 11.61 3.92 4.14
CA VAL A 200 12.17 3.28 5.36
C VAL A 200 12.56 1.84 5.06
N ALA A 201 11.71 1.06 4.39
CA ALA A 201 12.03 -0.32 4.00
C ALA A 201 13.25 -0.38 3.05
N PHE A 202 13.36 0.55 2.10
CA PHE A 202 14.49 0.63 1.17
C PHE A 202 15.81 0.94 1.90
N VAL A 203 15.81 1.87 2.86
CA VAL A 203 16.96 2.13 3.71
C VAL A 203 17.34 0.89 4.52
N GLY A 204 16.35 0.20 5.09
CA GLY A 204 16.57 -1.08 5.78
C GLY A 204 17.24 -2.11 4.88
N MET A 205 16.77 -2.28 3.64
CA MET A 205 17.39 -3.20 2.67
C MET A 205 18.84 -2.84 2.33
N LEU A 206 19.19 -1.54 2.31
CA LEU A 206 20.56 -1.08 2.05
C LEU A 206 21.52 -1.29 3.23
N THR A 207 21.00 -1.28 4.44
CA THR A 207 21.82 -1.25 5.68
C THR A 207 21.85 -2.56 6.44
N THR A 208 20.89 -3.47 6.21
CA THR A 208 20.80 -4.75 6.91
C THR A 208 21.66 -5.81 6.19
N PRO A 209 22.65 -6.43 6.87
CA PRO A 209 23.37 -7.58 6.34
C PRO A 209 22.41 -8.72 6.00
N GLU A 210 22.81 -9.57 5.06
CA GLU A 210 21.95 -10.64 4.57
C GLU A 210 21.58 -11.66 5.64
N GLU A 211 22.55 -12.04 6.46
CA GLU A 211 22.37 -12.94 7.61
C GLU A 211 21.39 -12.42 8.66
N ASP A 212 21.08 -11.12 8.59
CA ASP A 212 20.24 -10.43 9.55
C ASP A 212 18.83 -10.11 9.02
N ILE A 213 18.55 -10.36 7.73
CA ILE A 213 17.27 -9.98 7.08
C ILE A 213 16.06 -10.59 7.79
N ASN A 214 16.19 -11.79 8.31
CA ASN A 214 15.11 -12.52 8.99
C ASN A 214 15.17 -12.40 10.52
N LYS A 215 16.16 -11.70 11.08
CA LYS A 215 16.24 -11.51 12.53
C LYS A 215 15.17 -10.52 12.99
N SER A 216 14.52 -10.88 14.09
CA SER A 216 13.60 -9.98 14.78
C SER A 216 14.35 -8.91 15.59
N ILE A 217 13.66 -7.80 15.91
CA ILE A 217 14.20 -6.77 16.83
C ILE A 217 14.62 -7.40 18.16
N ARG A 218 13.88 -8.42 18.60
CA ARG A 218 14.20 -9.15 19.83
C ARG A 218 15.57 -9.82 19.77
N GLU A 219 15.95 -10.38 18.63
CA GLU A 219 17.24 -11.05 18.46
C GLU A 219 18.43 -10.05 18.45
N PHE A 220 18.18 -8.79 18.07
CA PHE A 220 19.17 -7.71 18.18
C PHE A 220 19.26 -7.11 19.58
N MET A 221 18.23 -7.30 20.41
CA MET A 221 18.17 -6.73 21.76
C MET A 221 18.52 -7.80 22.79
N ASP A 222 19.77 -7.82 23.28
CA ASP A 222 20.23 -8.75 24.34
C ASP A 222 19.51 -8.58 25.70
N ASN A 223 18.42 -7.79 25.75
CA ASN A 223 17.71 -7.43 26.96
C ASN A 223 16.21 -7.61 26.78
N ASN A 224 15.66 -8.71 27.33
CA ASN A 224 14.23 -9.01 27.27
C ASN A 224 13.36 -7.93 27.94
N PHE A 225 13.84 -7.24 28.97
CA PHE A 225 13.12 -6.14 29.61
C PHE A 225 13.00 -4.95 28.68
N ALA A 226 14.12 -4.54 28.05
CA ALA A 226 14.12 -3.44 27.09
C ALA A 226 13.22 -3.74 25.88
N PHE A 227 13.25 -4.98 25.36
CA PHE A 227 12.32 -5.41 24.30
C PHE A 227 10.85 -5.32 24.74
N SER A 228 10.52 -5.81 25.94
CA SER A 228 9.15 -5.75 26.47
C SER A 228 8.66 -4.31 26.63
N MET A 229 9.53 -3.39 27.06
CA MET A 229 9.23 -1.96 27.16
C MET A 229 8.99 -1.34 25.77
N LEU A 230 9.82 -1.66 24.77
CA LEU A 230 9.65 -1.21 23.39
C LEU A 230 8.31 -1.72 22.83
N TYR A 231 8.00 -2.99 23.05
CA TYR A 231 6.77 -3.61 22.59
C TYR A 231 5.52 -2.98 23.24
N ALA A 232 5.54 -2.77 24.57
CA ALA A 232 4.46 -2.07 25.26
C ALA A 232 4.29 -0.62 24.78
N PHE A 233 5.39 0.09 24.55
CA PHE A 233 5.36 1.44 24.02
C PHE A 233 4.82 1.50 22.59
N SER A 234 5.12 0.51 21.75
CA SER A 234 4.59 0.42 20.40
C SER A 234 3.07 0.23 20.37
N ILE A 235 2.51 -0.53 21.33
CA ILE A 235 1.05 -0.65 21.53
C ILE A 235 0.45 0.71 21.85
N ILE A 236 1.04 1.43 22.80
CA ILE A 236 0.55 2.76 23.20
C ILE A 236 0.57 3.73 22.03
N ILE A 237 1.67 3.75 21.26
CA ILE A 237 1.79 4.60 20.06
C ILE A 237 0.74 4.21 19.02
N ALA A 238 0.63 2.92 18.68
CA ALA A 238 -0.31 2.46 17.65
C ALA A 238 -1.76 2.76 18.04
N VAL A 239 -2.17 2.38 19.25
CA VAL A 239 -3.55 2.61 19.74
C VAL A 239 -3.83 4.11 19.93
N GLY A 240 -2.89 4.85 20.52
CA GLY A 240 -3.04 6.28 20.77
C GLY A 240 -3.15 7.09 19.46
N SER A 241 -2.29 6.79 18.49
CA SER A 241 -2.31 7.48 17.18
C SER A 241 -3.61 7.22 16.42
N ILE A 242 -4.08 5.96 16.36
CA ILE A 242 -5.37 5.60 15.73
C ILE A 242 -6.55 6.24 16.45
N TRP A 243 -6.55 6.26 17.76
CA TRP A 243 -7.61 6.87 18.55
C TRP A 243 -7.70 8.39 18.29
N ILE A 244 -6.55 9.11 18.32
CA ILE A 244 -6.49 10.54 18.02
C ILE A 244 -6.90 10.79 16.57
N LEU A 245 -6.36 10.01 15.63
CA LEU A 245 -6.67 10.11 14.20
C LEU A 245 -8.18 9.97 13.96
N HIS A 246 -8.80 8.96 14.56
CA HIS A 246 -10.25 8.76 14.46
C HIS A 246 -11.02 9.92 15.08
N LYS A 247 -10.81 10.18 16.38
CA LYS A 247 -11.65 11.09 17.16
C LYS A 247 -11.50 12.56 16.72
N LYS A 248 -10.28 12.99 16.40
CA LYS A 248 -10.00 14.42 16.14
C LYS A 248 -10.16 14.81 14.67
N TYR A 249 -9.86 13.88 13.76
CA TYR A 249 -9.81 14.19 12.33
C TYR A 249 -10.83 13.40 11.51
N LEU A 250 -10.73 12.08 11.47
CA LEU A 250 -11.47 11.28 10.50
C LEU A 250 -12.98 11.16 10.79
N SER A 251 -13.41 11.20 12.06
CA SER A 251 -14.83 11.19 12.40
C SER A 251 -15.54 12.47 11.91
N LYS A 252 -14.88 13.63 12.04
CA LYS A 252 -15.42 14.92 11.59
C LYS A 252 -15.55 14.97 10.07
N MET A 253 -14.58 14.44 9.33
CA MET A 253 -14.61 14.41 7.87
C MET A 253 -15.77 13.57 7.31
N SER A 254 -16.25 12.54 8.06
CA SER A 254 -17.41 11.73 7.63
C SER A 254 -18.75 12.43 7.81
N VAL A 255 -18.88 13.34 8.76
CA VAL A 255 -20.12 14.11 9.01
C VAL A 255 -20.31 15.18 7.93
N GLU A 256 -19.25 15.90 7.56
CA GLU A 256 -19.29 16.93 6.53
C GLU A 256 -19.70 16.44 5.13
N ARG A 257 -19.60 15.11 4.89
CA ARG A 257 -19.93 14.51 3.59
C ARG A 257 -21.30 13.84 3.54
N ALA A 258 -21.94 13.67 4.68
CA ALA A 258 -23.30 13.09 4.75
C ALA A 258 -24.40 14.11 4.45
N GLU A 259 -24.08 15.40 4.43
CA GLU A 259 -25.04 16.41 4.01
C GLU A 259 -25.18 16.40 2.48
N PRO A 260 -26.36 16.12 1.93
CA PRO A 260 -26.63 16.33 0.51
C PRO A 260 -26.47 17.82 0.23
N LYS A 261 -25.68 18.18 -0.77
CA LYS A 261 -25.80 19.54 -1.32
C LYS A 261 -27.27 19.70 -1.75
N GLU A 262 -28.00 20.56 -1.05
CA GLU A 262 -29.27 21.05 -1.56
C GLU A 262 -29.02 21.55 -2.99
N GLU A 263 -29.56 20.83 -3.97
CA GLU A 263 -29.72 21.37 -5.31
C GLU A 263 -30.54 22.62 -5.16
N LEU A 264 -29.92 23.78 -5.34
CA LEU A 264 -30.62 25.04 -5.56
C LEU A 264 -31.46 24.83 -6.82
N THR A 265 -32.73 24.44 -6.62
CA THR A 265 -33.74 24.56 -7.65
C THR A 265 -33.92 26.05 -7.91
N ILE A 266 -33.31 26.52 -9.00
CA ILE A 266 -33.63 27.82 -9.55
C ILE A 266 -34.98 27.63 -10.23
N ASP A 267 -36.05 27.99 -9.52
CA ASP A 267 -37.36 28.19 -10.13
C ASP A 267 -37.25 29.31 -11.16
N THR A 268 -37.35 28.95 -12.45
CA THR A 268 -37.58 29.86 -13.57
C THR A 268 -38.99 29.81 -14.02
#